data_0db7a0595752040d99fa80e7832991aa
#
_entry.id   0db7a0595752040d99fa80e7832991aa
#
_cell.length_a   1.000
_cell.length_b   1.000
_cell.length_c   1.000
_cell.angle_alpha   90.00
_cell.angle_beta   90.00
_cell.angle_gamma   90.00
#
_symmetry.space_group_name_H-M   'P 1'
#
loop_
_entity.id
_entity.type
_entity.pdbx_description
1 polymer ?
#
loop_
_entity_poly.entity_id
_entity_poly.type
_entity_poly.pdbx_seq_one_letter_code
_entity_poly.pdbx_strand_id
1 'polypeptide(L)'
;MKIDTMISAKNEGVRTGATSQVAVICGRAKEMEEAGEYEAARAVMSPLWQRIGERPEVAGGSELDRAEVFLRAGTLSGWLGSARQIPGAQEFAKDLISESARLFEASELPERAAEARVDLAICYWREGAFDEARVTLDDAIRKLGNPQSEQHLRALLNKAVVDRTSNRYEDALRTHREATALFVYSDNDSLKAKFHSEHATILKNIGLANNREDYVDQALVEYSAASFHAEKAGNKRSQGLIENNVGYLFVRLGRFADATEHLDRARLLFGAVKDKGMVAQVDDTRARALIARGSFTTAEAVARGAVQAFNEGDEPSLLAEALTTHGTALARLGNFSKARASLERAIRVAHDAGDAESAGIASLAMVEELAAQLPFADLIAYYRMAESELGNSQHPEIQNRLGKSARHFLVTRVTSVSQQDDDDHSLREDLALALPTATAVSASPGFSPDVSLEEHVLRFEADLISRALAASDGSVTRAARMLGVTHQGLAFILNGRHKDLLSARRPVKRRRRSIIRYR
;
A
#
# COMPACT_ATOMS: atom_id res chain seq x y z
N MET A 1 -24.25 84.43 6.49
CA MET A 1 -25.46 83.62 6.46
C MET A 1 -25.00 82.18 6.24
N LYS A 2 -25.08 81.41 7.30
CA LYS A 2 -24.56 80.02 7.40
C LYS A 2 -25.48 79.05 6.66
N ILE A 3 -24.88 78.13 5.93
CA ILE A 3 -25.55 76.88 5.55
C ILE A 3 -24.65 75.72 5.96
N ASP A 4 -25.05 75.09 7.03
CA ASP A 4 -24.49 73.81 7.51
C ASP A 4 -24.91 72.70 6.55
N THR A 5 -23.92 72.02 5.98
CA THR A 5 -24.14 70.79 5.27
C THR A 5 -23.57 69.65 6.13
N MET A 6 -24.45 68.90 6.78
CA MET A 6 -24.13 67.68 7.47
C MET A 6 -23.67 66.66 6.45
N ILE A 7 -22.40 66.31 6.49
CA ILE A 7 -21.86 65.12 5.85
C ILE A 7 -21.86 64.02 6.91
N SER A 8 -22.81 63.09 6.79
CA SER A 8 -22.85 61.82 7.52
C SER A 8 -21.65 60.98 7.11
N ALA A 9 -20.61 60.97 7.91
CA ALA A 9 -19.51 60.04 7.79
C ALA A 9 -20.02 58.63 8.19
N LYS A 10 -20.29 57.80 7.20
CA LYS A 10 -20.37 56.36 7.42
C LYS A 10 -18.99 55.89 7.88
N ASN A 11 -18.90 55.60 9.16
CA ASN A 11 -17.80 54.84 9.74
C ASN A 11 -17.82 53.42 9.15
N GLU A 12 -17.18 53.22 8.04
CA GLU A 12 -16.68 51.90 7.66
C GLU A 12 -15.47 51.58 8.55
N GLY A 13 -15.77 50.99 9.71
CA GLY A 13 -14.76 50.41 10.56
C GLY A 13 -14.06 49.30 9.81
N VAL A 14 -12.88 49.58 9.28
CA VAL A 14 -11.89 48.56 8.96
C VAL A 14 -11.63 47.80 10.26
N ARG A 15 -12.33 46.68 10.46
CA ARG A 15 -11.96 45.69 11.45
C ARG A 15 -10.63 45.11 10.99
N THR A 16 -9.52 45.67 11.44
CA THR A 16 -8.25 44.98 11.57
C THR A 16 -8.53 43.79 12.47
N GLY A 17 -8.68 42.59 11.86
CA GLY A 17 -9.09 41.40 12.56
C GLY A 17 -8.04 41.03 13.59
N ALA A 18 -8.38 41.24 14.87
CA ALA A 18 -7.67 40.58 15.95
C ALA A 18 -7.83 39.08 15.69
N THR A 19 -6.74 38.38 15.40
CA THR A 19 -6.71 36.95 15.20
C THR A 19 -7.36 36.29 16.43
N SER A 20 -8.38 35.49 16.25
CA SER A 20 -9.07 34.77 17.35
C SER A 20 -8.01 34.01 18.17
N GLN A 21 -8.15 34.01 19.50
CA GLN A 21 -7.30 33.21 20.37
C GLN A 21 -7.32 31.73 19.95
N VAL A 22 -8.46 31.24 19.47
CA VAL A 22 -8.63 29.91 18.92
C VAL A 22 -7.72 29.71 17.69
N ALA A 23 -7.72 30.67 16.77
CA ALA A 23 -6.89 30.58 15.56
C ALA A 23 -5.38 30.54 15.88
N VAL A 24 -4.94 31.30 16.91
CA VAL A 24 -3.54 31.26 17.37
C VAL A 24 -3.17 29.90 17.96
N ILE A 25 -4.03 29.33 18.82
CA ILE A 25 -3.81 28.01 19.43
C ILE A 25 -3.78 26.92 18.35
N CYS A 26 -4.76 26.91 17.44
CA CYS A 26 -4.83 25.94 16.36
C CYS A 26 -3.66 26.05 15.37
N GLY A 27 -3.24 27.28 15.04
CA GLY A 27 -2.07 27.53 14.19
C GLY A 27 -0.78 26.98 14.80
N ARG A 28 -0.55 27.24 16.09
CA ARG A 28 0.62 26.72 16.80
C ARG A 28 0.59 25.20 16.95
N ALA A 29 -0.58 24.62 17.18
CA ALA A 29 -0.75 23.17 17.22
C ALA A 29 -0.40 22.54 15.86
N LYS A 30 -0.84 23.17 14.75
CA LYS A 30 -0.52 22.72 13.39
C LYS A 30 0.99 22.72 13.12
N GLU A 31 1.71 23.76 13.50
CA GLU A 31 3.18 23.84 13.35
C GLU A 31 3.87 22.66 14.06
N MET A 32 3.41 22.32 15.26
CA MET A 32 3.93 21.16 16.01
C MET A 32 3.54 19.81 15.39
N GLU A 33 2.32 19.69 14.85
CA GLU A 33 1.90 18.50 14.08
C GLU A 33 2.81 18.28 12.87
N GLU A 34 3.14 19.33 12.13
CA GLU A 34 4.04 19.30 10.97
C GLU A 34 5.48 18.89 11.35
N ALA A 35 5.92 19.27 12.56
CA ALA A 35 7.19 18.83 13.14
C ALA A 35 7.13 17.39 13.73
N GLY A 36 5.95 16.75 13.74
CA GLY A 36 5.74 15.42 14.34
C GLY A 36 5.70 15.43 15.88
N GLU A 37 5.54 16.61 16.49
CA GLU A 37 5.50 16.81 17.94
C GLU A 37 4.06 16.75 18.49
N TYR A 38 3.36 15.64 18.28
CA TYR A 38 1.92 15.52 18.57
C TYR A 38 1.57 15.72 20.04
N GLU A 39 2.44 15.32 20.99
CA GLU A 39 2.22 15.55 22.41
C GLU A 39 2.32 17.04 22.78
N ALA A 40 3.25 17.77 22.16
CA ALA A 40 3.37 19.20 22.33
C ALA A 40 2.17 19.93 21.72
N ALA A 41 1.73 19.52 20.52
CA ALA A 41 0.53 20.03 19.87
C ALA A 41 -0.71 19.82 20.74
N ARG A 42 -0.88 18.63 21.34
CA ARG A 42 -1.96 18.37 22.28
C ARG A 42 -1.89 19.26 23.52
N ALA A 43 -0.70 19.48 24.06
CA ALA A 43 -0.53 20.36 25.22
C ALA A 43 -0.93 21.81 24.90
N VAL A 44 -0.62 22.31 23.70
CA VAL A 44 -1.05 23.62 23.19
C VAL A 44 -2.57 23.67 23.04
N MET A 45 -3.20 22.59 22.58
CA MET A 45 -4.67 22.51 22.43
C MET A 45 -5.42 22.38 23.76
N SER A 46 -4.76 22.21 24.90
CA SER A 46 -5.39 21.93 26.21
C SER A 46 -6.45 22.94 26.66
N PRO A 47 -6.41 24.25 26.29
CA PRO A 47 -7.50 25.17 26.62
C PRO A 47 -8.80 24.92 25.84
N LEU A 48 -8.73 24.20 24.69
CA LEU A 48 -9.84 23.96 23.77
C LEU A 48 -10.24 22.49 23.73
N TRP A 49 -9.30 21.59 24.05
CA TRP A 49 -9.49 20.15 24.01
C TRP A 49 -8.46 19.43 24.90
N GLN A 50 -8.90 18.52 25.76
CA GLN A 50 -8.04 17.94 26.79
C GLN A 50 -7.58 16.52 26.48
N ARG A 51 -8.44 15.67 25.95
CA ARG A 51 -8.12 14.23 25.75
C ARG A 51 -8.88 13.60 24.58
N ILE A 52 -8.29 12.52 24.07
CA ILE A 52 -8.88 11.68 23.03
C ILE A 52 -10.21 11.09 23.56
N GLY A 53 -11.23 11.04 22.71
CA GLY A 53 -12.58 10.56 23.05
C GLY A 53 -13.47 11.64 23.71
N GLU A 54 -12.93 12.81 24.01
CA GLU A 54 -13.68 13.95 24.52
C GLU A 54 -13.92 14.97 23.40
N ARG A 55 -15.19 15.33 23.17
CA ARG A 55 -15.55 16.30 22.15
C ARG A 55 -15.13 17.70 22.61
N PRO A 56 -14.41 18.47 21.76
CA PRO A 56 -14.04 19.84 22.09
C PRO A 56 -15.26 20.74 22.30
N GLU A 57 -15.21 21.59 23.30
CA GLU A 57 -16.21 22.63 23.54
C GLU A 57 -15.63 24.02 23.18
N VAL A 58 -16.22 24.67 22.17
CA VAL A 58 -15.82 26.01 21.72
C VAL A 58 -16.90 26.99 22.13
N ALA A 59 -16.91 27.35 23.43
CA ALA A 59 -17.89 28.30 23.96
C ALA A 59 -17.71 29.69 23.33
N GLY A 60 -18.75 30.23 22.70
CA GLY A 60 -18.76 31.57 22.11
C GLY A 60 -17.93 31.76 20.86
N GLY A 61 -17.33 30.69 20.30
CA GLY A 61 -16.59 30.72 19.06
C GLY A 61 -17.49 30.75 17.81
N SER A 62 -16.93 31.26 16.71
CA SER A 62 -17.56 31.21 15.39
C SER A 62 -17.63 29.76 14.87
N GLU A 63 -18.43 29.49 13.82
CA GLU A 63 -18.42 28.20 13.14
C GLU A 63 -17.04 27.84 12.56
N LEU A 64 -16.30 28.86 12.14
CA LEU A 64 -14.93 28.69 11.68
C LEU A 64 -13.98 28.29 12.82
N ASP A 65 -14.10 28.90 14.01
CA ASP A 65 -13.33 28.49 15.20
C ASP A 65 -13.63 27.02 15.57
N ARG A 66 -14.89 26.61 15.48
CA ARG A 66 -15.29 25.21 15.72
C ARG A 66 -14.67 24.28 14.70
N ALA A 67 -14.70 24.65 13.41
CA ALA A 67 -14.11 23.86 12.33
C ALA A 67 -12.61 23.64 12.55
N GLU A 68 -11.86 24.71 12.91
CA GLU A 68 -10.43 24.65 13.20
C GLU A 68 -10.12 23.74 14.40
N VAL A 69 -10.86 23.89 15.50
CA VAL A 69 -10.65 23.07 16.70
C VAL A 69 -10.97 21.60 16.43
N PHE A 70 -12.04 21.32 15.70
CA PHE A 70 -12.41 19.95 15.36
C PHE A 70 -11.37 19.28 14.43
N LEU A 71 -10.83 20.04 13.47
CA LEU A 71 -9.75 19.54 12.62
C LEU A 71 -8.52 19.17 13.45
N ARG A 72 -8.03 20.09 14.29
CA ARG A 72 -6.84 19.84 15.12
C ARG A 72 -7.05 18.70 16.12
N ALA A 73 -8.16 18.74 16.87
CA ALA A 73 -8.49 17.68 17.84
C ALA A 73 -8.68 16.31 17.17
N GLY A 74 -9.32 16.28 16.00
CA GLY A 74 -9.48 15.06 15.20
C GLY A 74 -8.14 14.52 14.71
N THR A 75 -7.33 15.35 14.06
CA THR A 75 -5.99 14.98 13.57
C THR A 75 -5.12 14.45 14.70
N LEU A 76 -5.07 15.16 15.83
CA LEU A 76 -4.31 14.73 17.02
C LEU A 76 -4.87 13.45 17.65
N SER A 77 -6.20 13.26 17.66
CA SER A 77 -6.81 12.02 18.13
C SER A 77 -6.37 10.83 17.29
N GLY A 78 -6.37 10.96 15.97
CA GLY A 78 -5.89 9.91 15.06
C GLY A 78 -4.40 9.58 15.27
N TRP A 79 -3.53 10.61 15.36
CA TRP A 79 -2.09 10.39 15.54
C TRP A 79 -1.73 9.85 16.91
N LEU A 80 -2.26 10.45 17.98
CA LEU A 80 -1.98 10.01 19.35
C LEU A 80 -2.68 8.70 19.69
N GLY A 81 -3.86 8.46 19.11
CA GLY A 81 -4.57 7.19 19.23
C GLY A 81 -3.73 6.03 18.70
N SER A 82 -3.19 6.18 17.48
CA SER A 82 -2.24 5.24 16.89
C SER A 82 -0.97 5.10 17.73
N ALA A 83 -0.33 6.23 18.08
CA ALA A 83 0.91 6.21 18.85
C ALA A 83 0.78 5.55 20.23
N ARG A 84 -0.38 5.70 20.87
CA ARG A 84 -0.66 5.15 22.21
C ARG A 84 -1.46 3.85 22.18
N GLN A 85 -1.88 3.40 21.01
CA GLN A 85 -2.73 2.23 20.79
C GLN A 85 -4.07 2.33 21.57
N ILE A 86 -4.83 3.42 21.33
CA ILE A 86 -6.12 3.69 21.98
C ILE A 86 -7.25 3.21 21.08
N PRO A 87 -8.04 2.19 21.49
CA PRO A 87 -9.20 1.72 20.74
C PRO A 87 -10.25 2.81 20.49
N GLY A 88 -10.86 2.81 19.30
CA GLY A 88 -11.89 3.78 18.89
C GLY A 88 -11.35 5.18 18.57
N ALA A 89 -10.04 5.42 18.66
CA ALA A 89 -9.47 6.73 18.41
C ALA A 89 -9.58 7.17 16.95
N GLN A 90 -9.50 6.24 16.00
CA GLN A 90 -9.64 6.56 14.57
C GLN A 90 -11.09 6.92 14.23
N GLU A 91 -12.09 6.19 14.75
CA GLU A 91 -13.51 6.54 14.59
C GLU A 91 -13.81 7.93 15.14
N PHE A 92 -13.35 8.21 16.35
CA PHE A 92 -13.53 9.52 16.97
C PHE A 92 -12.84 10.64 16.14
N ALA A 93 -11.66 10.37 15.62
CA ALA A 93 -10.95 11.29 14.73
C ALA A 93 -11.74 11.57 13.44
N LYS A 94 -12.26 10.52 12.79
CA LYS A 94 -13.06 10.63 11.57
C LYS A 94 -14.32 11.47 11.78
N ASP A 95 -15.01 11.30 12.91
CA ASP A 95 -16.20 12.09 13.25
C ASP A 95 -15.89 13.58 13.34
N LEU A 96 -14.86 13.96 14.10
CA LEU A 96 -14.45 15.35 14.25
C LEU A 96 -13.95 15.97 12.93
N ILE A 97 -13.12 15.27 12.18
CA ILE A 97 -12.56 15.75 10.91
C ILE A 97 -13.67 15.89 9.86
N SER A 98 -14.61 14.94 9.80
CA SER A 98 -15.74 15.01 8.88
C SER A 98 -16.66 16.20 9.19
N GLU A 99 -16.91 16.48 10.46
CA GLU A 99 -17.69 17.65 10.85
C GLU A 99 -16.95 18.95 10.53
N SER A 100 -15.63 19.00 10.79
CA SER A 100 -14.78 20.11 10.39
C SER A 100 -14.85 20.38 8.89
N ALA A 101 -14.73 19.33 8.05
CA ALA A 101 -14.82 19.46 6.60
C ALA A 101 -16.16 20.07 6.16
N ARG A 102 -17.29 19.62 6.76
CA ARG A 102 -18.61 20.19 6.47
C ARG A 102 -18.74 21.66 6.88
N LEU A 103 -18.17 22.05 8.03
CA LEU A 103 -18.19 23.44 8.49
C LEU A 103 -17.36 24.34 7.58
N PHE A 104 -16.19 23.89 7.11
CA PHE A 104 -15.39 24.62 6.12
C PHE A 104 -16.10 24.74 4.77
N GLU A 105 -16.83 23.70 4.32
CA GLU A 105 -17.65 23.78 3.11
C GLU A 105 -18.80 24.79 3.25
N ALA A 106 -19.51 24.74 4.36
CA ALA A 106 -20.59 25.70 4.67
C ALA A 106 -20.08 27.15 4.77
N SER A 107 -18.80 27.32 5.12
CA SER A 107 -18.13 28.63 5.17
C SER A 107 -17.46 29.05 3.85
N GLU A 108 -17.70 28.31 2.76
CA GLU A 108 -17.11 28.55 1.43
C GLU A 108 -15.57 28.56 1.42
N LEU A 109 -14.93 27.68 2.24
CA LEU A 109 -13.49 27.52 2.37
C LEU A 109 -13.04 26.14 1.81
N PRO A 110 -13.06 25.95 0.47
CA PRO A 110 -12.81 24.65 -0.15
C PRO A 110 -11.41 24.10 0.12
N GLU A 111 -10.40 24.95 0.22
CA GLU A 111 -9.02 24.53 0.51
C GLU A 111 -8.88 23.97 1.94
N ARG A 112 -9.55 24.59 2.92
CA ARG A 112 -9.60 24.08 4.30
C ARG A 112 -10.39 22.78 4.40
N ALA A 113 -11.50 22.67 3.67
CA ALA A 113 -12.27 21.43 3.58
C ALA A 113 -11.46 20.30 2.93
N ALA A 114 -10.63 20.62 1.92
CA ALA A 114 -9.74 19.66 1.30
C ALA A 114 -8.61 19.22 2.26
N GLU A 115 -8.02 20.13 3.05
CA GLU A 115 -7.06 19.78 4.11
C GLU A 115 -7.67 18.78 5.10
N ALA A 116 -8.88 19.05 5.58
CA ALA A 116 -9.60 18.13 6.48
C ALA A 116 -9.81 16.75 5.84
N ARG A 117 -10.15 16.68 4.54
CA ARG A 117 -10.29 15.41 3.84
C ARG A 117 -8.98 14.64 3.69
N VAL A 118 -7.86 15.34 3.51
CA VAL A 118 -6.53 14.69 3.50
C VAL A 118 -6.27 14.02 4.85
N ASP A 119 -6.57 14.69 5.96
CA ASP A 119 -6.39 14.11 7.30
C ASP A 119 -7.40 12.98 7.58
N LEU A 120 -8.64 13.08 7.07
CA LEU A 120 -9.63 12.00 7.13
C LEU A 120 -9.15 10.73 6.38
N ALA A 121 -8.55 10.91 5.22
CA ALA A 121 -8.01 9.80 4.45
C ALA A 121 -6.87 9.06 5.18
N ILE A 122 -6.09 9.78 6.01
CA ILE A 122 -5.07 9.15 6.86
C ILE A 122 -5.71 8.24 7.91
N CYS A 123 -6.87 8.59 8.46
CA CYS A 123 -7.60 7.73 9.39
C CYS A 123 -8.08 6.44 8.69
N TYR A 124 -8.69 6.55 7.50
CA TYR A 124 -9.08 5.38 6.70
C TYR A 124 -7.88 4.49 6.34
N TRP A 125 -6.76 5.11 5.93
CA TRP A 125 -5.54 4.35 5.63
C TRP A 125 -5.03 3.54 6.82
N ARG A 126 -5.08 4.08 8.04
CA ARG A 126 -4.66 3.38 9.27
C ARG A 126 -5.55 2.20 9.62
N GLU A 127 -6.83 2.28 9.29
CA GLU A 127 -7.78 1.20 9.49
C GLU A 127 -7.68 0.11 8.42
N GLY A 128 -6.88 0.33 7.35
CA GLY A 128 -6.80 -0.57 6.20
C GLY A 128 -7.88 -0.32 5.14
N ALA A 129 -8.75 0.67 5.34
CA ALA A 129 -9.80 1.06 4.39
C ALA A 129 -9.21 1.88 3.22
N PHE A 130 -8.40 1.22 2.39
CA PHE A 130 -7.59 1.88 1.34
C PHE A 130 -8.43 2.48 0.22
N ASP A 131 -9.58 1.89 -0.11
CA ASP A 131 -10.47 2.41 -1.15
C ASP A 131 -11.15 3.71 -0.71
N GLU A 132 -11.62 3.78 0.52
CA GLU A 132 -12.17 4.98 1.14
C GLU A 132 -11.12 6.09 1.25
N ALA A 133 -9.90 5.74 1.66
CA ALA A 133 -8.79 6.67 1.72
C ALA A 133 -8.50 7.27 0.33
N ARG A 134 -8.48 6.45 -0.71
CA ARG A 134 -8.24 6.88 -2.09
C ARG A 134 -9.33 7.80 -2.62
N VAL A 135 -10.60 7.40 -2.47
CA VAL A 135 -11.74 8.21 -2.90
C VAL A 135 -11.74 9.57 -2.20
N THR A 136 -11.44 9.60 -0.89
CA THR A 136 -11.37 10.82 -0.11
C THR A 136 -10.24 11.74 -0.57
N LEU A 137 -9.06 11.18 -0.91
CA LEU A 137 -7.92 11.94 -1.46
C LEU A 137 -8.21 12.47 -2.87
N ASP A 138 -8.83 11.67 -3.73
CA ASP A 138 -9.21 12.12 -5.07
C ASP A 138 -10.24 13.27 -5.01
N ASP A 139 -11.17 13.24 -4.04
CA ASP A 139 -12.09 14.35 -3.82
C ASP A 139 -11.36 15.60 -3.30
N ALA A 140 -10.44 15.47 -2.37
CA ALA A 140 -9.62 16.56 -1.86
C ALA A 140 -8.79 17.22 -2.98
N ILE A 141 -8.11 16.41 -3.81
CA ILE A 141 -7.28 16.89 -4.94
C ILE A 141 -8.13 17.68 -5.94
N ARG A 142 -9.34 17.19 -6.29
CA ARG A 142 -10.25 17.90 -7.21
C ARG A 142 -10.75 19.25 -6.66
N LYS A 143 -10.89 19.37 -5.34
CA LYS A 143 -11.40 20.58 -4.68
C LYS A 143 -10.32 21.62 -4.39
N LEU A 144 -9.05 21.24 -4.44
CA LEU A 144 -7.93 22.18 -4.30
C LEU A 144 -7.82 23.05 -5.55
N GLY A 145 -8.10 24.36 -5.39
CA GLY A 145 -8.13 25.32 -6.49
C GLY A 145 -6.74 25.70 -7.03
N ASN A 146 -5.69 25.60 -6.20
CA ASN A 146 -4.31 25.91 -6.60
C ASN A 146 -3.49 24.62 -6.74
N PRO A 147 -3.18 24.16 -7.98
CA PRO A 147 -2.37 22.98 -8.20
C PRO A 147 -0.94 23.07 -7.65
N GLN A 148 -0.42 24.28 -7.44
CA GLN A 148 0.95 24.51 -6.95
C GLN A 148 1.02 24.71 -5.42
N SER A 149 -0.09 24.50 -4.71
CA SER A 149 -0.11 24.66 -3.25
C SER A 149 0.58 23.48 -2.55
N GLU A 150 1.14 23.74 -1.37
CA GLU A 150 1.67 22.67 -0.50
C GLU A 150 0.59 21.64 -0.11
N GLN A 151 -0.66 22.08 0.01
CA GLN A 151 -1.79 21.20 0.29
C GLN A 151 -2.02 20.21 -0.85
N HIS A 152 -1.86 20.64 -2.11
CA HIS A 152 -1.96 19.75 -3.26
C HIS A 152 -0.81 18.72 -3.27
N LEU A 153 0.43 19.16 -3.03
CA LEU A 153 1.58 18.27 -2.88
C LEU A 153 1.35 17.26 -1.74
N ARG A 154 0.86 17.72 -0.58
CA ARG A 154 0.53 16.86 0.57
C ARG A 154 -0.52 15.80 0.20
N ALA A 155 -1.57 16.18 -0.52
CA ALA A 155 -2.62 15.27 -0.95
C ALA A 155 -2.09 14.20 -1.91
N LEU A 156 -1.28 14.58 -2.91
CA LEU A 156 -0.64 13.64 -3.83
C LEU A 156 0.32 12.68 -3.13
N LEU A 157 1.15 13.17 -2.19
CA LEU A 157 2.06 12.31 -1.42
C LEU A 157 1.29 11.31 -0.55
N ASN A 158 0.19 11.71 0.09
CA ASN A 158 -0.65 10.79 0.84
C ASN A 158 -1.33 9.77 -0.08
N LYS A 159 -1.79 10.18 -1.28
CA LYS A 159 -2.35 9.27 -2.27
C LYS A 159 -1.31 8.25 -2.74
N ALA A 160 -0.08 8.67 -3.02
CA ALA A 160 1.00 7.76 -3.38
C ALA A 160 1.28 6.73 -2.27
N VAL A 161 1.22 7.14 -0.99
CA VAL A 161 1.33 6.23 0.17
C VAL A 161 0.20 5.19 0.15
N VAL A 162 -1.06 5.62 0.00
CA VAL A 162 -2.23 4.74 -0.03
C VAL A 162 -2.14 3.75 -1.19
N ASP A 163 -1.84 4.24 -2.40
CA ASP A 163 -1.69 3.40 -3.59
C ASP A 163 -0.56 2.38 -3.41
N ARG A 164 0.59 2.79 -2.88
CA ARG A 164 1.72 1.89 -2.60
C ARG A 164 1.37 0.85 -1.53
N THR A 165 0.71 1.26 -0.45
CA THR A 165 0.35 0.37 0.66
C THR A 165 -0.69 -0.67 0.23
N SER A 166 -1.57 -0.31 -0.71
CA SER A 166 -2.52 -1.23 -1.33
C SER A 166 -1.95 -1.94 -2.58
N ASN A 167 -0.62 -2.01 -2.73
CA ASN A 167 0.14 -2.64 -3.84
C ASN A 167 -0.22 -2.17 -5.25
N ARG A 168 -0.75 -0.97 -5.39
CA ARG A 168 -1.00 -0.32 -6.67
C ARG A 168 0.22 0.50 -7.11
N TYR A 169 1.33 -0.19 -7.35
CA TYR A 169 2.63 0.44 -7.58
C TYR A 169 2.69 1.35 -8.82
N GLU A 170 2.03 0.96 -9.91
CA GLU A 170 1.95 1.80 -11.11
C GLU A 170 1.18 3.10 -10.86
N ASP A 171 0.11 3.02 -10.07
CA ASP A 171 -0.67 4.19 -9.66
C ASP A 171 0.16 5.07 -8.71
N ALA A 172 0.83 4.49 -7.72
CA ALA A 172 1.72 5.20 -6.81
C ALA A 172 2.84 5.94 -7.57
N LEU A 173 3.47 5.27 -8.54
CA LEU A 173 4.54 5.87 -9.36
C LEU A 173 4.01 7.02 -10.22
N ARG A 174 2.82 6.89 -10.80
CA ARG A 174 2.16 7.95 -11.56
C ARG A 174 1.89 9.16 -10.67
N THR A 175 1.26 8.95 -9.52
CA THR A 175 0.96 10.01 -8.54
C THR A 175 2.22 10.68 -8.03
N HIS A 176 3.31 9.91 -7.81
CA HIS A 176 4.59 10.46 -7.40
C HIS A 176 5.23 11.34 -8.50
N ARG A 177 5.12 10.95 -9.77
CA ARG A 177 5.58 11.80 -10.90
C ARG A 177 4.81 13.11 -10.98
N GLU A 178 3.51 13.11 -10.72
CA GLU A 178 2.71 14.34 -10.63
C GLU A 178 3.22 15.22 -9.47
N ALA A 179 3.51 14.63 -8.30
CA ALA A 179 4.07 15.33 -7.15
C ALA A 179 5.46 15.93 -7.45
N THR A 180 6.28 15.28 -8.29
CA THR A 180 7.62 15.76 -8.66
C THR A 180 7.58 17.15 -9.30
N ALA A 181 6.57 17.43 -10.12
CA ALA A 181 6.42 18.72 -10.76
C ALA A 181 6.14 19.86 -9.76
N LEU A 182 5.56 19.54 -8.60
CA LEU A 182 5.19 20.48 -7.55
C LEU A 182 6.27 20.63 -6.47
N PHE A 183 7.06 19.59 -6.28
CA PHE A 183 8.11 19.51 -5.27
C PHE A 183 9.10 20.69 -5.32
N VAL A 184 9.42 21.16 -6.53
CA VAL A 184 10.38 22.26 -6.76
C VAL A 184 9.90 23.58 -6.11
N TYR A 185 8.60 23.74 -5.92
CA TYR A 185 8.01 24.97 -5.36
C TYR A 185 7.82 24.93 -3.84
N SER A 186 8.10 23.80 -3.20
CA SER A 186 7.96 23.67 -1.74
C SER A 186 9.28 23.97 -1.04
N ASP A 187 9.23 24.80 0.02
CA ASP A 187 10.34 25.01 0.96
C ASP A 187 10.17 24.23 2.26
N ASN A 188 9.11 23.43 2.37
CA ASN A 188 8.76 22.66 3.55
C ASN A 188 9.62 21.37 3.64
N ASP A 189 10.59 21.36 4.57
CA ASP A 189 11.50 20.22 4.75
C ASP A 189 10.78 18.93 5.19
N SER A 190 9.67 19.02 5.94
CA SER A 190 8.86 17.83 6.28
C SER A 190 8.22 17.20 5.04
N LEU A 191 7.71 18.01 4.10
CA LEU A 191 7.18 17.51 2.83
C LEU A 191 8.29 16.98 1.92
N LYS A 192 9.46 17.62 1.91
CA LYS A 192 10.64 17.12 1.18
C LYS A 192 11.11 15.78 1.70
N ALA A 193 11.18 15.62 3.03
CA ALA A 193 11.51 14.34 3.65
C ALA A 193 10.53 13.24 3.23
N LYS A 194 9.23 13.54 3.24
CA LYS A 194 8.18 12.60 2.82
C LYS A 194 8.29 12.25 1.35
N PHE A 195 8.51 13.24 0.48
CA PHE A 195 8.67 13.03 -0.97
C PHE A 195 9.83 12.06 -1.27
N HIS A 196 11.02 12.33 -0.74
CA HIS A 196 12.21 11.50 -0.95
C HIS A 196 12.03 10.10 -0.34
N SER A 197 11.42 9.99 0.84
CA SER A 197 11.16 8.71 1.50
C SER A 197 10.19 7.82 0.69
N GLU A 198 9.13 8.40 0.12
CA GLU A 198 8.20 7.64 -0.74
C GLU A 198 8.85 7.25 -2.06
N HIS A 199 9.62 8.13 -2.69
CA HIS A 199 10.38 7.81 -3.89
C HIS A 199 11.36 6.65 -3.64
N ALA A 200 12.14 6.75 -2.57
CA ALA A 200 13.05 5.70 -2.15
C ALA A 200 12.33 4.34 -1.96
N THR A 201 11.15 4.36 -1.33
CA THR A 201 10.38 3.14 -1.08
C THR A 201 9.87 2.51 -2.38
N ILE A 202 9.42 3.31 -3.34
CA ILE A 202 8.99 2.83 -4.67
C ILE A 202 10.20 2.23 -5.41
N LEU A 203 11.33 2.95 -5.47
CA LEU A 203 12.57 2.48 -6.12
C LEU A 203 13.07 1.18 -5.48
N LYS A 204 13.11 1.10 -4.15
CA LYS A 204 13.46 -0.11 -3.40
C LYS A 204 12.61 -1.30 -3.83
N ASN A 205 11.28 -1.13 -3.87
CA ASN A 205 10.38 -2.22 -4.20
C ASN A 205 10.57 -2.71 -5.65
N ILE A 206 10.71 -1.78 -6.60
CA ILE A 206 11.00 -2.12 -8.01
C ILE A 206 12.38 -2.79 -8.13
N GLY A 207 13.39 -2.26 -7.47
CA GLY A 207 14.76 -2.78 -7.49
C GLY A 207 14.85 -4.21 -6.96
N LEU A 208 14.27 -4.46 -5.79
CA LEU A 208 14.27 -5.79 -5.17
C LEU A 208 13.46 -6.81 -5.97
N ALA A 209 12.33 -6.38 -6.57
CA ALA A 209 11.47 -7.26 -7.36
C ALA A 209 12.12 -7.72 -8.68
N ASN A 210 12.87 -6.82 -9.32
CA ASN A 210 13.44 -7.03 -10.65
C ASN A 210 14.96 -7.32 -10.61
N ASN A 211 15.55 -7.52 -9.44
CA ASN A 211 17.01 -7.67 -9.24
C ASN A 211 17.82 -6.52 -9.88
N ARG A 212 17.34 -5.29 -9.77
CA ARG A 212 17.92 -4.08 -10.31
C ARG A 212 18.71 -3.34 -9.23
N GLU A 213 20.02 -3.59 -9.13
CA GLU A 213 20.90 -2.95 -8.15
C GLU A 213 20.92 -1.41 -8.30
N ASP A 214 20.85 -0.90 -9.53
CA ASP A 214 20.81 0.53 -9.82
C ASP A 214 19.60 1.25 -9.16
N TYR A 215 18.44 0.59 -9.08
CA TYR A 215 17.28 1.13 -8.37
C TYR A 215 17.46 1.06 -6.85
N VAL A 216 18.14 0.03 -6.35
CA VAL A 216 18.48 -0.10 -4.93
C VAL A 216 19.43 1.01 -4.50
N ASP A 217 20.47 1.28 -5.29
CA ASP A 217 21.42 2.36 -5.03
C ASP A 217 20.73 3.73 -5.06
N GLN A 218 19.86 3.97 -6.05
CA GLN A 218 19.05 5.20 -6.09
C GLN A 218 18.14 5.32 -4.88
N ALA A 219 17.53 4.22 -4.41
CA ALA A 219 16.71 4.24 -3.20
C ALA A 219 17.51 4.66 -1.96
N LEU A 220 18.76 4.21 -1.81
CA LEU A 220 19.65 4.62 -0.72
C LEU A 220 20.00 6.12 -0.79
N VAL A 221 20.23 6.65 -1.99
CA VAL A 221 20.45 8.10 -2.19
C VAL A 221 19.20 8.89 -1.79
N GLU A 222 18.03 8.45 -2.21
CA GLU A 222 16.76 9.11 -1.87
C GLU A 222 16.47 9.03 -0.36
N TYR A 223 16.73 7.89 0.31
CA TYR A 223 16.63 7.80 1.77
C TYR A 223 17.60 8.74 2.48
N SER A 224 18.81 8.94 1.95
CA SER A 224 19.77 9.90 2.49
C SER A 224 19.26 11.34 2.39
N ALA A 225 18.67 11.71 1.25
CA ALA A 225 18.02 13.00 1.06
C ALA A 225 16.82 13.18 2.01
N ALA A 226 16.00 12.13 2.17
CA ALA A 226 14.89 12.13 3.11
C ALA A 226 15.35 12.34 4.55
N SER A 227 16.44 11.67 4.97
CA SER A 227 17.01 11.80 6.31
C SER A 227 17.51 13.23 6.56
N PHE A 228 18.23 13.83 5.59
CA PHE A 228 18.68 15.20 5.67
C PHE A 228 17.53 16.19 5.89
N HIS A 229 16.46 16.08 5.11
CA HIS A 229 15.31 16.96 5.26
C HIS A 229 14.52 16.69 6.55
N ALA A 230 14.39 15.45 6.99
CA ALA A 230 13.74 15.10 8.26
C ALA A 230 14.51 15.64 9.47
N GLU A 231 15.86 15.63 9.43
CA GLU A 231 16.72 16.21 10.44
C GLU A 231 16.57 17.73 10.47
N LYS A 232 16.63 18.39 9.30
CA LYS A 232 16.46 19.83 9.16
C LYS A 232 15.09 20.31 9.65
N ALA A 233 14.03 19.53 9.44
CA ALA A 233 12.70 19.77 9.97
C ALA A 233 12.57 19.47 11.47
N GLY A 234 13.57 18.88 12.12
CA GLY A 234 13.49 18.41 13.51
C GLY A 234 12.50 17.25 13.72
N ASN A 235 12.02 16.62 12.65
CA ASN A 235 10.95 15.62 12.70
C ASN A 235 11.50 14.22 13.03
N LYS A 236 11.63 13.92 14.34
CA LYS A 236 12.13 12.62 14.83
C LYS A 236 11.30 11.44 14.37
N ARG A 237 9.97 11.63 14.19
CA ARG A 237 9.10 10.57 13.70
C ARG A 237 9.44 10.20 12.25
N SER A 238 9.63 11.19 11.38
CA SER A 238 10.06 10.96 10.00
C SER A 238 11.44 10.32 9.93
N GLN A 239 12.39 10.75 10.78
CA GLN A 239 13.71 10.10 10.89
C GLN A 239 13.56 8.62 11.26
N GLY A 240 12.74 8.30 12.26
CA GLY A 240 12.47 6.91 12.66
C GLY A 240 11.87 6.05 11.53
N LEU A 241 10.95 6.61 10.75
CA LEU A 241 10.37 5.93 9.58
C LEU A 241 11.43 5.61 8.51
N ILE A 242 12.29 6.59 8.22
CA ILE A 242 13.38 6.42 7.24
C ILE A 242 14.35 5.35 7.72
N GLU A 243 14.78 5.40 8.98
CA GLU A 243 15.67 4.40 9.58
C GLU A 243 15.05 2.99 9.52
N ASN A 244 13.76 2.83 9.82
CA ASN A 244 13.06 1.55 9.69
C ASN A 244 13.05 1.03 8.25
N ASN A 245 12.78 1.91 7.27
CA ASN A 245 12.75 1.55 5.86
C ASN A 245 14.12 1.15 5.32
N VAL A 246 15.18 1.86 5.73
CA VAL A 246 16.59 1.52 5.40
C VAL A 246 16.98 0.21 6.06
N GLY A 247 16.63 0.02 7.34
CA GLY A 247 16.85 -1.24 8.04
C GLY A 247 16.19 -2.42 7.34
N TYR A 248 14.92 -2.28 6.92
CA TYR A 248 14.24 -3.30 6.14
C TYR A 248 14.93 -3.58 4.79
N LEU A 249 15.40 -2.53 4.08
CA LEU A 249 16.16 -2.71 2.85
C LEU A 249 17.42 -3.55 3.09
N PHE A 250 18.17 -3.26 4.14
CA PHE A 250 19.37 -4.05 4.49
C PHE A 250 19.04 -5.50 4.90
N VAL A 251 17.89 -5.76 5.53
CA VAL A 251 17.40 -7.13 5.76
C VAL A 251 17.27 -7.87 4.43
N ARG A 252 16.63 -7.22 3.42
CA ARG A 252 16.40 -7.80 2.09
C ARG A 252 17.69 -8.04 1.30
N LEU A 253 18.73 -7.25 1.56
CA LEU A 253 20.08 -7.41 0.99
C LEU A 253 20.94 -8.40 1.77
N GLY A 254 20.45 -9.02 2.85
CA GLY A 254 21.21 -9.93 3.71
C GLY A 254 22.27 -9.23 4.58
N ARG A 255 22.27 -7.89 4.64
CA ARG A 255 23.19 -7.07 5.42
C ARG A 255 22.67 -6.89 6.85
N PHE A 256 22.62 -7.98 7.62
CA PHE A 256 21.93 -8.00 8.93
C PHE A 256 22.57 -7.10 10.01
N ALA A 257 23.87 -6.84 9.95
CA ALA A 257 24.54 -5.93 10.88
C ALA A 257 24.05 -4.49 10.70
N ASP A 258 24.09 -4.01 9.45
CA ASP A 258 23.59 -2.67 9.08
C ASP A 258 22.08 -2.54 9.38
N ALA A 259 21.31 -3.59 9.06
CA ALA A 259 19.89 -3.63 9.36
C ALA A 259 19.61 -3.42 10.86
N THR A 260 20.36 -4.11 11.72
CA THR A 260 20.21 -4.00 13.19
C THR A 260 20.48 -2.58 13.67
N GLU A 261 21.55 -1.95 13.17
CA GLU A 261 21.91 -0.58 13.55
C GLU A 261 20.80 0.43 13.19
N HIS A 262 20.27 0.34 11.97
CA HIS A 262 19.17 1.22 11.53
C HIS A 262 17.87 0.97 12.31
N LEU A 263 17.49 -0.29 12.53
CA LEU A 263 16.29 -0.64 13.27
C LEU A 263 16.38 -0.24 14.76
N ASP A 264 17.56 -0.35 15.38
CA ASP A 264 17.76 0.12 16.76
C ASP A 264 17.67 1.64 16.85
N ARG A 265 18.21 2.38 15.87
CA ARG A 265 18.03 3.84 15.77
C ARG A 265 16.56 4.22 15.58
N ALA A 266 15.83 3.54 14.70
CA ALA A 266 14.40 3.74 14.51
C ALA A 266 13.63 3.57 15.83
N ARG A 267 13.90 2.49 16.54
CA ARG A 267 13.28 2.18 17.83
C ARG A 267 13.55 3.25 18.90
N LEU A 268 14.77 3.77 18.98
CA LEU A 268 15.13 4.86 19.88
C LEU A 268 14.40 6.15 19.54
N LEU A 269 14.30 6.51 18.25
CA LEU A 269 13.60 7.71 17.78
C LEU A 269 12.11 7.66 18.11
N PHE A 270 11.45 6.54 17.85
CA PHE A 270 10.03 6.37 18.20
C PHE A 270 9.80 6.30 19.71
N GLY A 271 10.71 5.69 20.46
CA GLY A 271 10.67 5.70 21.93
C GLY A 271 10.78 7.11 22.50
N ALA A 272 11.64 7.97 21.92
CA ALA A 272 11.79 9.37 22.34
C ALA A 272 10.54 10.21 22.13
N VAL A 273 9.74 9.91 21.09
CA VAL A 273 8.44 10.57 20.84
C VAL A 273 7.25 9.81 21.45
N LYS A 274 7.51 8.78 22.24
CA LYS A 274 6.52 7.94 22.94
C LYS A 274 5.51 7.27 22.01
N ASP A 275 5.92 6.94 20.79
CA ASP A 275 5.10 6.28 19.78
C ASP A 275 5.20 4.76 19.92
N LYS A 276 4.32 4.17 20.73
CA LYS A 276 4.29 2.71 20.98
C LYS A 276 3.93 1.92 19.73
N GLY A 277 3.01 2.43 18.90
CA GLY A 277 2.60 1.78 17.65
C GLY A 277 3.79 1.64 16.69
N MET A 278 4.55 2.72 16.50
CA MET A 278 5.73 2.68 15.64
C MET A 278 6.87 1.84 16.24
N VAL A 279 7.04 1.81 17.57
CA VAL A 279 7.98 0.88 18.21
C VAL A 279 7.59 -0.57 17.90
N ALA A 280 6.30 -0.92 17.97
CA ALA A 280 5.81 -2.26 17.64
C ALA A 280 6.04 -2.61 16.16
N GLN A 281 5.84 -1.64 15.25
CA GLN A 281 6.11 -1.82 13.82
C GLN A 281 7.60 -2.07 13.53
N VAL A 282 8.50 -1.33 14.21
CA VAL A 282 9.94 -1.59 14.12
C VAL A 282 10.27 -2.97 14.68
N ASP A 283 9.67 -3.37 15.80
CA ASP A 283 9.88 -4.69 16.39
C ASP A 283 9.35 -5.81 15.45
N ASP A 284 8.25 -5.61 14.71
CA ASP A 284 7.85 -6.55 13.64
C ASP A 284 8.92 -6.65 12.53
N THR A 285 9.45 -5.52 12.06
CA THR A 285 10.55 -5.52 11.08
C THR A 285 11.80 -6.23 11.62
N ARG A 286 12.13 -6.05 12.90
CA ARG A 286 13.23 -6.77 13.57
C ARG A 286 12.96 -8.27 13.64
N ALA A 287 11.73 -8.67 13.92
CA ALA A 287 11.35 -10.08 13.90
C ALA A 287 11.53 -10.72 12.52
N ARG A 288 11.15 -10.01 11.45
CA ARG A 288 11.39 -10.44 10.06
C ARG A 288 12.89 -10.57 9.76
N ALA A 289 13.72 -9.63 10.24
CA ALA A 289 15.18 -9.71 10.13
C ALA A 289 15.74 -10.94 10.83
N LEU A 290 15.25 -11.24 12.03
CA LEU A 290 15.65 -12.40 12.82
C LEU A 290 15.22 -13.72 12.18
N ILE A 291 14.04 -13.78 11.56
CA ILE A 291 13.58 -14.94 10.76
C ILE A 291 14.54 -15.16 9.58
N ALA A 292 14.84 -14.11 8.83
CA ALA A 292 15.74 -14.20 7.68
C ALA A 292 17.16 -14.66 8.06
N ARG A 293 17.61 -14.29 9.26
CA ARG A 293 18.90 -14.71 9.83
C ARG A 293 18.87 -16.13 10.42
N GLY A 294 17.70 -16.75 10.61
CA GLY A 294 17.53 -18.05 11.23
C GLY A 294 17.46 -18.03 12.77
N SER A 295 17.32 -16.86 13.38
CA SER A 295 17.24 -16.69 14.85
C SER A 295 15.77 -16.78 15.34
N PHE A 296 15.12 -17.92 15.08
CA PHE A 296 13.68 -18.09 15.21
C PHE A 296 13.12 -17.91 16.63
N THR A 297 13.85 -18.34 17.67
CA THR A 297 13.40 -18.17 19.07
C THR A 297 13.31 -16.70 19.46
N THR A 298 14.32 -15.91 19.08
CA THR A 298 14.32 -14.48 19.34
C THR A 298 13.26 -13.76 18.47
N ALA A 299 13.11 -14.19 17.21
CA ALA A 299 12.10 -13.67 16.30
C ALA A 299 10.68 -13.85 16.85
N GLU A 300 10.37 -15.04 17.36
CA GLU A 300 9.06 -15.32 18.00
C GLU A 300 8.79 -14.40 19.18
N ALA A 301 9.78 -14.26 20.09
CA ALA A 301 9.62 -13.42 21.27
C ALA A 301 9.38 -11.94 20.90
N VAL A 302 10.09 -11.41 19.90
CA VAL A 302 9.94 -10.03 19.42
C VAL A 302 8.60 -9.85 18.70
N ALA A 303 8.22 -10.76 17.78
CA ALA A 303 6.95 -10.71 17.07
C ALA A 303 5.75 -10.80 18.01
N ARG A 304 5.82 -11.65 19.03
CA ARG A 304 4.79 -11.76 20.08
C ARG A 304 4.60 -10.44 20.82
N GLY A 305 5.69 -9.73 21.12
CA GLY A 305 5.64 -8.40 21.73
C GLY A 305 4.93 -7.38 20.82
N ALA A 306 5.21 -7.39 19.51
CA ALA A 306 4.53 -6.55 18.53
C ALA A 306 3.03 -6.89 18.44
N VAL A 307 2.67 -8.18 18.37
CA VAL A 307 1.26 -8.63 18.40
C VAL A 307 0.56 -8.14 19.66
N GLN A 308 1.20 -8.23 20.83
CA GLN A 308 0.60 -7.75 22.08
C GLN A 308 0.34 -6.24 22.03
N ALA A 309 1.29 -5.45 21.54
CA ALA A 309 1.14 -4.00 21.44
C ALA A 309 0.00 -3.60 20.49
N PHE A 310 -0.09 -4.20 19.29
CA PHE A 310 -1.17 -3.91 18.36
C PHE A 310 -2.52 -4.46 18.79
N ASN A 311 -2.55 -5.49 19.62
CA ASN A 311 -3.79 -6.05 20.16
C ASN A 311 -4.50 -5.12 21.16
N GLU A 312 -3.79 -4.14 21.71
CA GLU A 312 -4.31 -3.10 22.59
C GLU A 312 -4.83 -1.89 21.79
N GLY A 313 -4.52 -1.80 20.49
CA GLY A 313 -4.78 -0.65 19.64
C GLY A 313 -5.93 -0.83 18.65
N ASP A 314 -5.97 0.09 17.69
CA ASP A 314 -7.01 0.24 16.68
C ASP A 314 -6.41 0.24 15.26
N GLU A 315 -5.40 -0.60 15.06
CA GLU A 315 -4.69 -0.72 13.78
C GLU A 315 -4.69 -2.20 13.32
N PRO A 316 -5.85 -2.70 12.88
CA PRO A 316 -6.02 -4.12 12.57
C PRO A 316 -5.12 -4.61 11.43
N SER A 317 -4.80 -3.77 10.45
CA SER A 317 -3.85 -4.15 9.38
C SER A 317 -2.45 -4.44 9.95
N LEU A 318 -1.93 -3.59 10.85
CA LEU A 318 -0.64 -3.83 11.48
C LEU A 318 -0.67 -5.04 12.42
N LEU A 319 -1.80 -5.28 13.10
CA LEU A 319 -2.00 -6.50 13.88
C LEU A 319 -1.96 -7.75 13.00
N ALA A 320 -2.59 -7.73 11.83
CA ALA A 320 -2.59 -8.85 10.89
C ALA A 320 -1.17 -9.13 10.34
N GLU A 321 -0.40 -8.09 10.03
CA GLU A 321 1.01 -8.21 9.64
C GLU A 321 1.85 -8.84 10.74
N ALA A 322 1.75 -8.33 11.98
CA ALA A 322 2.50 -8.84 13.12
C ALA A 322 2.11 -10.30 13.46
N LEU A 323 0.83 -10.65 13.36
CA LEU A 323 0.36 -12.04 13.51
C LEU A 323 0.94 -12.96 12.43
N THR A 324 1.06 -12.47 11.20
CA THR A 324 1.67 -13.23 10.09
C THR A 324 3.15 -13.48 10.34
N THR A 325 3.90 -12.47 10.77
CA THR A 325 5.30 -12.60 11.17
C THR A 325 5.48 -13.57 12.35
N HIS A 326 4.62 -13.46 13.37
CA HIS A 326 4.63 -14.35 14.54
C HIS A 326 4.30 -15.80 14.14
N GLY A 327 3.29 -16.00 13.28
CA GLY A 327 2.95 -17.32 12.75
C GLY A 327 4.10 -17.96 11.96
N THR A 328 4.76 -17.17 11.12
CA THR A 328 5.97 -17.60 10.39
C THR A 328 7.10 -18.01 11.35
N ALA A 329 7.38 -17.20 12.37
CA ALA A 329 8.40 -17.53 13.37
C ALA A 329 8.08 -18.83 14.12
N LEU A 330 6.82 -19.04 14.52
CA LEU A 330 6.34 -20.26 15.16
C LEU A 330 6.48 -21.50 14.26
N ALA A 331 6.15 -21.36 12.98
CA ALA A 331 6.30 -22.45 12.00
C ALA A 331 7.77 -22.85 11.84
N ARG A 332 8.68 -21.87 11.75
CA ARG A 332 10.13 -22.11 11.69
C ARG A 332 10.71 -22.73 12.95
N LEU A 333 10.04 -22.58 14.10
CA LEU A 333 10.36 -23.28 15.36
C LEU A 333 9.75 -24.70 15.44
N GLY A 334 8.96 -25.13 14.47
CA GLY A 334 8.24 -26.39 14.49
C GLY A 334 6.95 -26.37 15.35
N ASN A 335 6.52 -25.21 15.83
CA ASN A 335 5.30 -25.04 16.61
C ASN A 335 4.06 -24.89 15.71
N PHE A 336 3.82 -25.86 14.84
CA PHE A 336 2.86 -25.78 13.73
C PHE A 336 1.42 -25.47 14.16
N SER A 337 0.95 -26.03 15.28
CA SER A 337 -0.41 -25.76 15.79
C SER A 337 -0.59 -24.29 16.18
N LYS A 338 0.38 -23.70 16.87
CA LYS A 338 0.36 -22.27 17.24
C LYS A 338 0.56 -21.38 16.02
N ALA A 339 1.41 -21.79 15.07
CA ALA A 339 1.61 -21.09 13.81
C ALA A 339 0.30 -20.99 13.02
N ARG A 340 -0.42 -22.11 12.84
CA ARG A 340 -1.73 -22.16 12.20
C ARG A 340 -2.71 -21.21 12.87
N ALA A 341 -2.84 -21.29 14.20
CA ALA A 341 -3.76 -20.42 14.95
C ALA A 341 -3.43 -18.93 14.78
N SER A 342 -2.13 -18.55 14.76
CA SER A 342 -1.69 -17.17 14.54
C SER A 342 -2.03 -16.68 13.13
N LEU A 343 -1.76 -17.48 12.10
CA LEU A 343 -2.04 -17.15 10.70
C LEU A 343 -3.54 -17.09 10.41
N GLU A 344 -4.34 -18.04 10.93
CA GLU A 344 -5.80 -17.98 10.83
C GLU A 344 -6.38 -16.73 11.50
N ARG A 345 -5.80 -16.33 12.63
CA ARG A 345 -6.18 -15.07 13.29
C ARG A 345 -5.80 -13.86 12.43
N ALA A 346 -4.62 -13.87 11.79
CA ALA A 346 -4.21 -12.81 10.89
C ALA A 346 -5.20 -12.63 9.74
N ILE A 347 -5.61 -13.74 9.11
CA ILE A 347 -6.60 -13.75 8.02
C ILE A 347 -7.92 -13.13 8.50
N ARG A 348 -8.45 -13.57 9.65
CA ARG A 348 -9.71 -13.02 10.18
C ARG A 348 -9.62 -11.53 10.47
N VAL A 349 -8.58 -11.09 11.18
CA VAL A 349 -8.38 -9.67 11.53
C VAL A 349 -8.29 -8.81 10.28
N ALA A 350 -7.58 -9.26 9.25
CA ALA A 350 -7.45 -8.54 7.99
C ALA A 350 -8.80 -8.46 7.24
N HIS A 351 -9.55 -9.57 7.16
CA HIS A 351 -10.89 -9.57 6.53
C HIS A 351 -11.88 -8.67 7.27
N ASP A 352 -11.88 -8.69 8.60
CA ASP A 352 -12.75 -7.84 9.42
C ASP A 352 -12.43 -6.35 9.21
N ALA A 353 -11.17 -6.03 8.89
CA ALA A 353 -10.71 -4.69 8.57
C ALA A 353 -10.93 -4.27 7.11
N GLY A 354 -11.32 -5.21 6.22
CA GLY A 354 -11.37 -4.96 4.78
C GLY A 354 -10.00 -4.92 4.09
N ASP A 355 -8.94 -5.35 4.80
CA ASP A 355 -7.57 -5.43 4.26
C ASP A 355 -7.33 -6.77 3.54
N ALA A 356 -7.83 -6.83 2.32
CA ALA A 356 -7.70 -7.99 1.44
C ALA A 356 -6.23 -8.43 1.24
N GLU A 357 -5.32 -7.47 1.19
CA GLU A 357 -3.91 -7.75 0.97
C GLU A 357 -3.28 -8.49 2.15
N SER A 358 -3.43 -7.99 3.37
CA SER A 358 -2.89 -8.66 4.56
C SER A 358 -3.53 -10.03 4.75
N ALA A 359 -4.83 -10.20 4.41
CA ALA A 359 -5.51 -11.50 4.41
C ALA A 359 -4.88 -12.48 3.40
N GLY A 360 -4.60 -12.00 2.19
CA GLY A 360 -3.95 -12.77 1.15
C GLY A 360 -2.51 -13.15 1.50
N ILE A 361 -1.73 -12.24 2.08
CA ILE A 361 -0.35 -12.49 2.54
C ILE A 361 -0.32 -13.53 3.66
N ALA A 362 -1.23 -13.45 4.62
CA ALA A 362 -1.34 -14.44 5.70
C ALA A 362 -1.76 -15.81 5.17
N SER A 363 -2.68 -15.86 4.18
CA SER A 363 -3.09 -17.09 3.50
C SER A 363 -1.94 -17.71 2.71
N LEU A 364 -1.12 -16.87 2.06
CA LEU A 364 0.08 -17.33 1.35
C LEU A 364 1.14 -17.88 2.31
N ALA A 365 1.31 -17.25 3.49
CA ALA A 365 2.19 -17.75 4.54
C ALA A 365 1.73 -19.11 5.08
N MET A 366 0.41 -19.37 5.20
CA MET A 366 -0.11 -20.71 5.51
C MET A 366 0.38 -21.76 4.52
N VAL A 367 0.31 -21.45 3.23
CA VAL A 367 0.76 -22.34 2.16
C VAL A 367 2.27 -22.55 2.21
N GLU A 368 3.05 -21.49 2.39
CA GLU A 368 4.51 -21.54 2.36
C GLU A 368 5.10 -22.25 3.59
N GLU A 369 4.55 -21.99 4.77
CA GLU A 369 5.14 -22.45 6.03
C GLU A 369 4.55 -23.75 6.56
N LEU A 370 3.31 -24.11 6.17
CA LEU A 370 2.59 -25.26 6.70
C LEU A 370 2.23 -26.31 5.64
N ALA A 371 2.86 -26.27 4.45
CA ALA A 371 2.56 -27.18 3.34
C ALA A 371 2.61 -28.66 3.74
N ALA A 372 3.59 -29.06 4.56
CA ALA A 372 3.78 -30.45 4.99
C ALA A 372 2.87 -30.85 6.17
N GLN A 373 2.14 -29.90 6.76
CA GLN A 373 1.39 -30.09 8.00
C GLN A 373 -0.14 -30.04 7.80
N LEU A 374 -0.57 -29.55 6.66
CA LEU A 374 -1.98 -29.36 6.36
C LEU A 374 -2.46 -30.37 5.31
N PRO A 375 -3.73 -30.82 5.43
CA PRO A 375 -4.38 -31.59 4.36
C PRO A 375 -4.32 -30.81 3.03
N PHE A 376 -4.18 -31.53 1.93
CA PHE A 376 -4.07 -30.91 0.59
C PHE A 376 -5.28 -30.03 0.24
N ALA A 377 -6.48 -30.42 0.67
CA ALA A 377 -7.70 -29.63 0.46
C ALA A 377 -7.63 -28.25 1.18
N ASP A 378 -7.12 -28.22 2.43
CA ASP A 378 -6.92 -26.98 3.18
C ASP A 378 -5.89 -26.09 2.49
N LEU A 379 -4.78 -26.67 2.01
CA LEU A 379 -3.74 -25.92 1.29
C LEU A 379 -4.28 -25.28 0.02
N ILE A 380 -5.09 -26.01 -0.77
CA ILE A 380 -5.76 -25.45 -1.95
C ILE A 380 -6.70 -24.30 -1.54
N ALA A 381 -7.45 -24.46 -0.46
CA ALA A 381 -8.36 -23.41 0.01
C ALA A 381 -7.60 -22.12 0.38
N TYR A 382 -6.49 -22.23 1.13
CA TYR A 382 -5.65 -21.08 1.46
C TYR A 382 -4.96 -20.46 0.22
N TYR A 383 -4.50 -21.31 -0.71
CA TYR A 383 -3.92 -20.80 -1.96
C TYR A 383 -4.94 -20.03 -2.80
N ARG A 384 -6.16 -20.58 -2.96
CA ARG A 384 -7.25 -19.88 -3.68
C ARG A 384 -7.62 -18.55 -3.03
N MET A 385 -7.65 -18.50 -1.70
CA MET A 385 -7.86 -17.27 -0.95
C MET A 385 -6.72 -16.28 -1.26
N ALA A 386 -5.47 -16.70 -1.15
CA ALA A 386 -4.33 -15.86 -1.49
C ALA A 386 -4.37 -15.37 -2.95
N GLU A 387 -4.73 -16.23 -3.90
CA GLU A 387 -4.85 -15.88 -5.32
C GLU A 387 -6.01 -14.89 -5.58
N SER A 388 -7.16 -15.09 -4.91
CA SER A 388 -8.31 -14.18 -5.02
C SER A 388 -7.95 -12.78 -4.54
N GLU A 389 -7.27 -12.67 -3.40
CA GLU A 389 -6.94 -11.40 -2.76
C GLU A 389 -5.71 -10.71 -3.40
N LEU A 390 -4.72 -11.49 -3.82
CA LEU A 390 -3.44 -10.99 -4.31
C LEU A 390 -3.24 -11.10 -5.82
N GLY A 391 -4.14 -11.77 -6.55
CA GLY A 391 -3.96 -12.05 -7.99
C GLY A 391 -3.81 -10.79 -8.85
N ASN A 392 -4.45 -9.69 -8.44
CA ASN A 392 -4.35 -8.39 -9.09
C ASN A 392 -3.28 -7.47 -8.48
N SER A 393 -2.51 -7.94 -7.49
CA SER A 393 -1.44 -7.17 -6.88
C SER A 393 -0.38 -6.79 -7.92
N GLN A 394 -0.03 -5.52 -7.97
CA GLN A 394 1.08 -5.02 -8.80
C GLN A 394 2.45 -5.21 -8.13
N HIS A 395 2.49 -5.86 -6.95
CA HIS A 395 3.74 -6.10 -6.22
C HIS A 395 4.46 -7.32 -6.83
N PRO A 396 5.62 -7.13 -7.49
CA PRO A 396 6.28 -8.22 -8.20
C PRO A 396 6.69 -9.39 -7.29
N GLU A 397 7.04 -9.11 -6.03
CA GLU A 397 7.39 -10.15 -5.07
C GLU A 397 6.19 -11.02 -4.71
N ILE A 398 5.02 -10.43 -4.52
CA ILE A 398 3.78 -11.16 -4.24
C ILE A 398 3.45 -12.08 -5.43
N GLN A 399 3.51 -11.56 -6.65
CA GLN A 399 3.30 -12.36 -7.86
C GLN A 399 4.31 -13.51 -7.99
N ASN A 400 5.57 -13.26 -7.64
CA ASN A 400 6.60 -14.30 -7.63
C ASN A 400 6.35 -15.38 -6.57
N ARG A 401 5.91 -15.00 -5.36
CA ARG A 401 5.55 -15.93 -4.27
C ARG A 401 4.34 -16.78 -4.66
N LEU A 402 3.27 -16.18 -5.19
CA LEU A 402 2.11 -16.90 -5.72
C LEU A 402 2.52 -17.91 -6.78
N GLY A 403 3.32 -17.49 -7.77
CA GLY A 403 3.79 -18.38 -8.82
C GLY A 403 4.72 -19.51 -8.32
N LYS A 404 5.53 -19.28 -7.29
CA LYS A 404 6.35 -20.32 -6.64
C LYS A 404 5.48 -21.33 -5.91
N SER A 405 4.48 -20.86 -5.17
CA SER A 405 3.54 -21.72 -4.45
C SER A 405 2.71 -22.58 -5.40
N ALA A 406 2.21 -22.01 -6.51
CA ALA A 406 1.52 -22.77 -7.55
C ALA A 406 2.41 -23.87 -8.15
N ARG A 407 3.65 -23.56 -8.47
CA ARG A 407 4.61 -24.56 -9.01
C ARG A 407 4.90 -25.67 -8.00
N HIS A 408 5.02 -25.33 -6.72
CA HIS A 408 5.23 -26.32 -5.67
C HIS A 408 4.08 -27.34 -5.62
N PHE A 409 2.82 -26.89 -5.70
CA PHE A 409 1.66 -27.77 -5.78
C PHE A 409 1.69 -28.71 -7.00
N LEU A 410 2.03 -28.16 -8.17
CA LEU A 410 2.12 -28.94 -9.40
C LEU A 410 3.19 -30.04 -9.30
N VAL A 411 4.37 -29.71 -8.79
CA VAL A 411 5.47 -30.69 -8.62
C VAL A 411 5.12 -31.75 -7.57
N THR A 412 4.60 -31.36 -6.42
CA THR A 412 4.25 -32.30 -5.34
C THR A 412 3.20 -33.30 -5.80
N ARG A 413 2.26 -32.89 -6.64
CA ARG A 413 1.23 -33.80 -7.15
C ARG A 413 1.70 -34.70 -8.26
N VAL A 414 2.58 -34.22 -9.16
CA VAL A 414 3.17 -35.08 -10.19
C VAL A 414 3.99 -36.20 -9.55
N THR A 415 4.71 -35.93 -8.47
CA THR A 415 5.49 -36.95 -7.74
C THR A 415 4.62 -37.92 -6.93
N SER A 416 3.47 -37.49 -6.39
CA SER A 416 2.56 -38.36 -5.65
C SER A 416 1.73 -39.26 -6.57
N VAL A 417 1.36 -38.79 -7.77
CA VAL A 417 0.64 -39.60 -8.78
C VAL A 417 1.54 -40.68 -9.39
N SER A 418 2.85 -40.44 -9.48
CA SER A 418 3.80 -41.46 -9.95
C SER A 418 4.14 -42.53 -8.92
N GLN A 419 3.65 -42.44 -7.69
CA GLN A 419 3.86 -43.43 -6.62
C GLN A 419 2.60 -44.20 -6.23
N GLN A 420 1.43 -43.86 -6.75
CA GLN A 420 0.18 -44.57 -6.51
C GLN A 420 -0.47 -44.92 -7.84
N ASP A 421 -0.28 -46.17 -8.27
CA ASP A 421 -1.09 -46.82 -9.31
C ASP A 421 -2.52 -47.02 -8.80
N ASP A 422 -3.49 -46.77 -9.71
CA ASP A 422 -4.86 -47.29 -9.75
C ASP A 422 -5.75 -47.11 -8.50
N ASP A 423 -6.44 -46.02 -8.36
CA ASP A 423 -7.83 -45.92 -7.85
C ASP A 423 -8.25 -44.50 -7.40
N ASP A 424 -8.21 -43.47 -8.23
CA ASP A 424 -8.94 -42.27 -7.87
C ASP A 424 -9.40 -41.37 -9.04
N HIS A 425 -10.56 -41.73 -9.58
CA HIS A 425 -11.27 -40.95 -10.60
C HIS A 425 -11.82 -39.61 -10.04
N SER A 426 -12.05 -39.51 -8.71
CA SER A 426 -12.67 -38.33 -8.08
C SER A 426 -11.71 -37.15 -8.00
N LEU A 427 -10.42 -37.43 -7.88
CA LEU A 427 -9.38 -36.38 -7.76
C LEU A 427 -9.02 -35.71 -9.10
N ARG A 428 -9.40 -36.32 -10.24
CA ARG A 428 -9.24 -35.65 -11.56
C ARG A 428 -10.29 -34.58 -11.80
N GLU A 429 -11.48 -34.70 -11.23
CA GLU A 429 -12.53 -33.68 -11.33
C GLU A 429 -12.22 -32.44 -10.46
N ASP A 430 -11.66 -32.64 -9.26
CA ASP A 430 -11.28 -31.53 -8.38
C ASP A 430 -10.12 -30.67 -8.92
N LEU A 431 -9.20 -31.28 -9.70
CA LEU A 431 -8.10 -30.55 -10.35
C LEU A 431 -8.58 -29.76 -11.58
N ALA A 432 -9.58 -30.28 -12.29
CA ALA A 432 -10.22 -29.60 -13.41
C ALA A 432 -11.00 -28.34 -12.96
N LEU A 433 -11.50 -28.35 -11.71
CA LEU A 433 -12.20 -27.21 -11.09
C LEU A 433 -11.24 -26.19 -10.45
N ALA A 434 -9.99 -26.57 -10.19
CA ALA A 434 -9.01 -25.71 -9.50
C ALA A 434 -8.13 -24.87 -10.43
N LEU A 435 -8.11 -25.20 -11.71
CA LEU A 435 -7.42 -24.38 -12.73
C LEU A 435 -8.48 -23.55 -13.47
N PRO A 436 -8.25 -22.24 -13.73
CA PRO A 436 -9.09 -21.53 -14.67
C PRO A 436 -9.07 -22.33 -15.97
N THR A 437 -10.24 -22.75 -16.45
CA THR A 437 -10.50 -23.64 -17.59
C THR A 437 -9.41 -23.62 -18.68
N ALA A 438 -8.28 -24.20 -18.40
CA ALA A 438 -7.32 -24.60 -19.40
C ALA A 438 -7.76 -25.99 -19.87
N THR A 439 -8.55 -26.01 -20.93
CA THR A 439 -8.82 -27.21 -21.70
C THR A 439 -7.58 -28.10 -21.78
N ALA A 440 -7.77 -29.35 -21.36
CA ALA A 440 -6.87 -30.49 -21.43
C ALA A 440 -5.50 -30.24 -22.11
N VAL A 441 -4.45 -30.12 -21.29
CA VAL A 441 -3.08 -30.24 -21.78
C VAL A 441 -2.80 -31.71 -22.02
N SER A 442 -3.07 -32.17 -23.26
CA SER A 442 -2.50 -33.42 -23.74
C SER A 442 -1.00 -33.30 -23.80
N ALA A 443 -0.32 -34.18 -23.07
CA ALA A 443 1.08 -34.58 -23.16
C ALA A 443 2.09 -33.45 -23.44
N SER A 444 2.85 -33.09 -22.42
CA SER A 444 4.11 -32.32 -22.59
C SER A 444 4.96 -33.07 -23.62
N PRO A 445 5.53 -32.40 -24.63
CA PRO A 445 6.55 -33.00 -25.48
C PRO A 445 7.70 -33.44 -24.58
N GLY A 446 8.02 -34.73 -24.60
CA GLY A 446 9.08 -35.29 -23.79
C GLY A 446 10.38 -34.54 -23.99
N PHE A 447 11.11 -34.31 -22.91
CA PHE A 447 12.47 -33.76 -22.96
C PHE A 447 13.33 -34.68 -23.82
N SER A 448 13.75 -34.19 -24.99
CA SER A 448 14.72 -34.88 -25.85
C SER A 448 16.09 -34.26 -25.60
N PRO A 449 17.08 -35.04 -25.13
CA PRO A 449 18.39 -34.50 -24.77
C PRO A 449 19.16 -33.89 -25.96
N ASP A 450 18.73 -34.16 -27.19
CA ASP A 450 19.37 -33.68 -28.43
C ASP A 450 18.81 -32.35 -28.96
N VAL A 451 17.85 -31.74 -28.27
CA VAL A 451 17.18 -30.50 -28.70
C VAL A 451 17.61 -29.33 -27.81
N SER A 452 18.02 -28.22 -28.39
CA SER A 452 18.44 -27.05 -27.64
C SER A 452 17.28 -26.41 -26.84
N LEU A 453 17.59 -25.73 -25.74
CA LEU A 453 16.60 -24.97 -24.96
C LEU A 453 15.82 -23.97 -25.83
N GLU A 454 16.50 -23.32 -26.78
CA GLU A 454 15.89 -22.39 -27.71
C GLU A 454 14.83 -23.06 -28.59
N GLU A 455 15.12 -24.25 -29.09
CA GLU A 455 14.19 -25.03 -29.91
C GLU A 455 12.98 -25.54 -29.09
N HIS A 456 13.17 -25.92 -27.82
CA HIS A 456 12.07 -26.26 -26.91
C HIS A 456 11.17 -25.06 -26.63
N VAL A 457 11.74 -23.86 -26.40
CA VAL A 457 10.99 -22.62 -26.19
C VAL A 457 10.19 -22.25 -27.44
N LEU A 458 10.80 -22.34 -28.63
CA LEU A 458 10.12 -22.05 -29.90
C LEU A 458 8.95 -23.02 -30.15
N ARG A 459 9.12 -24.31 -29.88
CA ARG A 459 8.04 -25.32 -30.00
C ARG A 459 6.88 -25.02 -29.04
N PHE A 460 7.20 -24.67 -27.80
CA PHE A 460 6.19 -24.31 -26.81
C PHE A 460 5.46 -23.01 -27.17
N GLU A 461 6.18 -21.99 -27.65
CA GLU A 461 5.60 -20.74 -28.16
C GLU A 461 4.66 -21.00 -29.35
N ALA A 462 5.08 -21.84 -30.31
CA ALA A 462 4.27 -22.24 -31.46
C ALA A 462 2.97 -22.94 -31.05
N ASP A 463 3.05 -23.86 -30.09
CA ASP A 463 1.88 -24.59 -29.60
C ASP A 463 0.87 -23.67 -28.90
N LEU A 464 1.34 -22.77 -28.04
CA LEU A 464 0.49 -21.76 -27.38
C LEU A 464 -0.21 -20.85 -28.41
N ILE A 465 0.52 -20.36 -29.39
CA ILE A 465 -0.02 -19.48 -30.45
C ILE A 465 -1.05 -20.25 -31.30
N SER A 466 -0.73 -21.50 -31.67
CA SER A 466 -1.62 -22.34 -32.45
C SER A 466 -2.97 -22.57 -31.73
N ARG A 467 -2.94 -22.91 -30.43
CA ARG A 467 -4.14 -23.08 -29.62
C ARG A 467 -4.94 -21.79 -29.50
N ALA A 468 -4.28 -20.65 -29.26
CA ALA A 468 -4.96 -19.36 -29.16
C ALA A 468 -5.61 -18.95 -30.49
N LEU A 469 -4.96 -19.23 -31.63
CA LEU A 469 -5.55 -19.01 -32.96
C LEU A 469 -6.75 -19.93 -33.21
N ALA A 470 -6.65 -21.21 -32.87
CA ALA A 470 -7.76 -22.17 -32.98
C ALA A 470 -8.94 -21.75 -32.12
N ALA A 471 -8.73 -21.42 -30.84
CA ALA A 471 -9.78 -20.97 -29.92
C ALA A 471 -10.41 -19.61 -30.30
N SER A 472 -9.74 -18.81 -31.11
CA SER A 472 -10.20 -17.51 -31.58
C SER A 472 -10.71 -17.52 -33.04
N ASP A 473 -10.94 -18.69 -33.64
CA ASP A 473 -11.32 -18.87 -35.06
C ASP A 473 -10.35 -18.15 -36.03
N GLY A 474 -9.06 -18.19 -35.76
CA GLY A 474 -8.01 -17.52 -36.54
C GLY A 474 -7.97 -16.00 -36.40
N SER A 475 -8.64 -15.42 -35.43
CA SER A 475 -8.61 -13.97 -35.17
C SER A 475 -7.37 -13.57 -34.38
N VAL A 476 -6.36 -13.00 -35.05
CA VAL A 476 -5.11 -12.54 -34.42
C VAL A 476 -5.35 -11.55 -33.26
N THR A 477 -6.36 -10.70 -33.37
CA THR A 477 -6.70 -9.72 -32.29
C THR A 477 -7.23 -10.41 -31.04
N ARG A 478 -8.07 -11.45 -31.19
CA ARG A 478 -8.59 -12.23 -30.06
C ARG A 478 -7.52 -13.15 -29.48
N ALA A 479 -6.76 -13.80 -30.34
CA ALA A 479 -5.62 -14.63 -29.91
C ALA A 479 -4.57 -13.84 -29.13
N ALA A 480 -4.23 -12.63 -29.56
CA ALA A 480 -3.31 -11.74 -28.86
C ALA A 480 -3.83 -11.39 -27.45
N ARG A 481 -5.12 -11.10 -27.31
CA ARG A 481 -5.75 -10.82 -26.01
C ARG A 481 -5.73 -12.05 -25.10
N MET A 482 -5.97 -13.24 -25.62
CA MET A 482 -5.91 -14.50 -24.86
C MET A 482 -4.50 -14.81 -24.37
N LEU A 483 -3.48 -14.42 -25.15
CA LEU A 483 -2.06 -14.62 -24.82
C LEU A 483 -1.46 -13.48 -23.98
N GLY A 484 -2.23 -12.46 -23.65
CA GLY A 484 -1.73 -11.31 -22.89
C GLY A 484 -0.73 -10.43 -23.65
N VAL A 485 -0.73 -10.47 -24.99
CA VAL A 485 0.19 -9.69 -25.84
C VAL A 485 -0.55 -8.70 -26.74
N THR A 486 0.15 -7.70 -27.26
CA THR A 486 -0.44 -6.76 -28.21
C THR A 486 -0.70 -7.43 -29.57
N HIS A 487 -1.72 -6.97 -30.33
CA HIS A 487 -1.97 -7.43 -31.70
C HIS A 487 -0.73 -7.28 -32.61
N GLN A 488 0.01 -6.18 -32.46
CA GLN A 488 1.25 -5.93 -33.21
C GLN A 488 2.35 -6.89 -32.81
N GLY A 489 2.49 -7.17 -31.50
CA GLY A 489 3.45 -8.14 -30.96
C GLY A 489 3.20 -9.54 -31.49
N LEU A 490 1.95 -10.04 -31.44
CA LEU A 490 1.60 -11.35 -31.98
C LEU A 490 1.78 -11.41 -33.52
N ALA A 491 1.42 -10.35 -34.22
CA ALA A 491 1.61 -10.29 -35.67
C ALA A 491 3.12 -10.29 -36.05
N PHE A 492 3.96 -9.64 -35.27
CA PHE A 492 5.42 -9.68 -35.45
C PHE A 492 6.00 -11.08 -35.22
N ILE A 493 5.59 -11.76 -34.14
CA ILE A 493 5.99 -13.15 -33.83
C ILE A 493 5.59 -14.11 -34.96
N LEU A 494 4.33 -14.02 -35.44
CA LEU A 494 3.82 -14.85 -36.54
C LEU A 494 4.55 -14.61 -37.86
N ASN A 495 4.88 -13.35 -38.18
CA ASN A 495 5.60 -13.03 -39.42
C ASN A 495 7.11 -13.28 -39.34
N GLY A 496 7.64 -13.38 -38.13
CA GLY A 496 9.06 -13.65 -37.87
C GLY A 496 9.36 -15.14 -37.67
N ARG A 497 9.11 -15.61 -36.44
CA ARG A 497 9.55 -16.92 -35.95
C ARG A 497 8.59 -18.09 -36.27
N HIS A 498 7.29 -17.82 -36.46
CA HIS A 498 6.25 -18.86 -36.65
C HIS A 498 5.42 -18.63 -37.92
N LYS A 499 6.11 -18.52 -39.05
CA LYS A 499 5.45 -18.28 -40.36
C LYS A 499 4.55 -19.43 -40.80
N ASP A 500 4.83 -20.63 -40.36
CA ASP A 500 4.02 -21.84 -40.56
C ASP A 500 2.60 -21.70 -40.00
N LEU A 501 2.44 -20.96 -38.89
CA LEU A 501 1.14 -20.70 -38.28
C LEU A 501 0.30 -19.62 -38.99
N LEU A 502 0.84 -18.95 -40.01
CA LEU A 502 0.11 -17.95 -40.79
C LEU A 502 -1.10 -18.55 -41.52
N SER A 503 -1.07 -19.85 -41.88
CA SER A 503 -2.18 -20.57 -42.49
C SER A 503 -3.39 -20.72 -41.59
N ALA A 504 -3.19 -20.71 -40.28
CA ALA A 504 -4.26 -20.77 -39.26
C ALA A 504 -4.99 -19.42 -39.07
N ARG A 505 -4.56 -18.36 -39.72
CA ARG A 505 -5.17 -17.03 -39.61
C ARG A 505 -6.40 -16.91 -40.49
N ARG A 506 -7.44 -16.24 -39.97
CA ARG A 506 -8.61 -15.85 -40.77
C ARG A 506 -8.18 -14.83 -41.84
N PRO A 507 -8.52 -15.02 -43.13
CA PRO A 507 -8.17 -14.06 -44.18
C PRO A 507 -8.79 -12.69 -43.86
N VAL A 508 -8.00 -11.63 -43.93
CA VAL A 508 -8.46 -10.25 -43.71
C VAL A 508 -9.37 -9.87 -44.86
N LYS A 509 -10.68 -9.73 -44.61
CA LYS A 509 -11.60 -9.12 -45.58
C LYS A 509 -11.16 -7.68 -45.84
N ARG A 510 -10.59 -7.41 -47.01
CA ARG A 510 -10.29 -6.04 -47.44
C ARG A 510 -11.62 -5.27 -47.51
N ARG A 511 -11.82 -4.30 -46.62
CA ARG A 511 -12.90 -3.30 -46.77
C ARG A 511 -12.67 -2.57 -48.08
N ARG A 512 -13.61 -2.69 -49.03
CA ARG A 512 -13.64 -1.83 -50.22
C ARG A 512 -13.70 -0.38 -49.74
N ARG A 513 -12.73 0.47 -50.14
CA ARG A 513 -12.78 1.91 -49.93
C ARG A 513 -14.02 2.40 -50.67
N SER A 514 -14.99 2.99 -49.98
CA SER A 514 -16.08 3.73 -50.60
C SER A 514 -15.48 4.99 -51.23
N ILE A 515 -15.59 5.09 -52.53
CA ILE A 515 -15.23 6.29 -53.27
C ILE A 515 -16.40 7.25 -53.04
N ILE A 516 -16.26 8.19 -52.11
CA ILE A 516 -17.19 9.34 -52.02
C ILE A 516 -16.76 10.30 -53.13
N ARG A 517 -17.57 10.35 -54.20
CA ARG A 517 -17.49 11.43 -55.20
C ARG A 517 -18.27 12.61 -54.63
N TYR A 518 -17.59 13.69 -54.30
CA TYR A 518 -18.19 14.99 -54.14
C TYR A 518 -18.64 15.50 -55.53
N ARG A 519 -19.88 15.90 -55.63
CA ARG A 519 -20.35 16.80 -56.65
C ARG A 519 -20.40 18.22 -56.11
#